data_fb7bc5fa25a60ac97c14d0770e9d498d
#
_entry.id   fb7bc5fa25a60ac97c14d0770e9d498d
#
_cell.length_a   1.000
_cell.length_b   1.000
_cell.length_c   1.000
_cell.angle_alpha   90.00
_cell.angle_beta   90.00
_cell.angle_gamma   90.00
#
_symmetry.space_group_name_H-M   'P 1'
#
loop_
_entity.id
_entity.type
_entity.pdbx_description
1 polymer ?
#
loop_
_entity_poly.entity_id
_entity_poly.type
_entity_poly.pdbx_seq_one_letter_code
_entity_poly.pdbx_strand_id
1 'polypeptide(L)'
;LALKADIENRFNSKVNTDVIDCSSSEKVNTYIKSNLSNLKNIDGILFPIGMIFEDDTVQNDISVTNDLIQANYAVVAHFVSEMIEIFKEKNNGTIIGFGSVSAYLGRDINATYAASKRALDSFFESLAFTNIKTNIKVQFYVLGYLESNMTFGRKLILPKGSTKKLAKIVYKNINKKYKKVYFPYWWAPISYILLILPFFIIINLIKFIK
;
A
#
# COMPACT_ATOMS: atom_id res chain seq x y z
N LEU A 1 -18.50 -12.91 -3.50
CA LEU A 1 -19.76 -12.93 -4.31
C LEU A 1 -20.59 -11.67 -4.06
N ALA A 2 -20.89 -11.28 -2.81
CA ALA A 2 -21.72 -10.09 -2.51
C ALA A 2 -21.11 -8.78 -3.05
N LEU A 3 -19.80 -8.56 -2.89
CA LEU A 3 -19.11 -7.37 -3.40
C LEU A 3 -19.18 -7.29 -4.93
N LYS A 4 -19.02 -8.42 -5.64
CA LYS A 4 -19.14 -8.47 -7.10
C LYS A 4 -20.53 -8.00 -7.54
N ALA A 5 -21.58 -8.60 -6.98
CA ALA A 5 -22.96 -8.25 -7.32
C ALA A 5 -23.29 -6.77 -7.02
N ASP A 6 -22.81 -6.23 -5.87
CA ASP A 6 -22.99 -4.81 -5.54
C ASP A 6 -22.34 -3.88 -6.59
N ILE A 7 -21.11 -4.18 -7.01
CA ILE A 7 -20.41 -3.35 -7.99
C ILE A 7 -21.07 -3.45 -9.37
N GLU A 8 -21.40 -4.66 -9.83
CA GLU A 8 -22.04 -4.87 -11.14
C GLU A 8 -23.39 -4.17 -11.22
N ASN A 9 -24.22 -4.29 -10.17
CA ASN A 9 -25.55 -3.67 -10.14
C ASN A 9 -25.49 -2.14 -10.06
N ARG A 10 -24.53 -1.57 -9.32
CA ARG A 10 -24.44 -0.11 -9.13
C ARG A 10 -23.79 0.61 -10.28
N PHE A 11 -22.85 -0.03 -10.97
CA PHE A 11 -22.01 0.63 -11.96
C PHE A 11 -22.13 0.06 -13.37
N ASN A 12 -23.00 -0.91 -13.59
CA ASN A 12 -23.19 -1.61 -14.87
C ASN A 12 -21.84 -2.05 -15.49
N SER A 13 -20.98 -2.62 -14.66
CA SER A 13 -19.61 -3.03 -15.02
C SER A 13 -19.45 -4.52 -14.83
N LYS A 14 -18.66 -5.17 -15.68
CA LYS A 14 -18.31 -6.58 -15.53
C LYS A 14 -17.23 -6.73 -14.44
N VAL A 15 -17.46 -7.59 -13.45
CA VAL A 15 -16.52 -7.86 -12.35
C VAL A 15 -16.18 -9.33 -12.29
N ASN A 16 -14.89 -9.66 -12.30
CA ASN A 16 -14.38 -10.97 -11.94
C ASN A 16 -13.81 -10.93 -10.52
N THR A 17 -13.94 -12.02 -9.78
CA THR A 17 -13.43 -12.11 -8.40
C THR A 17 -12.68 -13.40 -8.21
N ASP A 18 -11.49 -13.29 -7.62
CA ASP A 18 -10.67 -14.44 -7.22
C ASP A 18 -10.27 -14.28 -5.75
N VAL A 19 -9.92 -15.40 -5.12
CA VAL A 19 -9.43 -15.42 -3.74
C VAL A 19 -7.98 -15.89 -3.76
N ILE A 20 -7.08 -15.04 -3.25
CA ILE A 20 -5.65 -15.33 -3.18
C ILE A 20 -5.18 -15.14 -1.75
N ASP A 21 -4.45 -16.12 -1.24
CA ASP A 21 -3.75 -16.00 0.03
C ASP A 21 -2.43 -15.25 -0.18
N CYS A 22 -2.42 -13.97 0.16
CA CYS A 22 -1.27 -13.09 -0.01
C CYS A 22 -0.12 -13.36 0.99
N SER A 23 -0.32 -14.19 2.01
CA SER A 23 0.77 -14.63 2.90
C SER A 23 1.59 -15.78 2.31
N SER A 24 1.09 -16.45 1.26
CA SER A 24 1.77 -17.54 0.58
C SER A 24 2.35 -17.11 -0.77
N SER A 25 3.67 -17.05 -0.87
CA SER A 25 4.38 -16.73 -2.11
C SER A 25 4.11 -17.75 -3.22
N GLU A 26 3.94 -19.02 -2.88
CA GLU A 26 3.63 -20.09 -3.83
C GLU A 26 2.24 -19.89 -4.47
N LYS A 27 1.23 -19.61 -3.65
CA LYS A 27 -0.14 -19.36 -4.13
C LYS A 27 -0.21 -18.12 -5.01
N VAL A 28 0.48 -17.06 -4.62
CA VAL A 28 0.57 -15.83 -5.42
C VAL A 28 1.24 -16.10 -6.77
N ASN A 29 2.37 -16.79 -6.78
CA ASN A 29 3.08 -17.15 -8.01
C ASN A 29 2.23 -18.03 -8.95
N THR A 30 1.57 -19.04 -8.40
CA THR A 30 0.65 -19.91 -9.16
C THR A 30 -0.50 -19.09 -9.75
N TYR A 31 -1.09 -18.18 -8.99
CA TYR A 31 -2.16 -17.31 -9.49
C TYR A 31 -1.70 -16.42 -10.64
N ILE A 32 -0.55 -15.75 -10.51
CA ILE A 32 -0.04 -14.87 -11.55
C ILE A 32 0.18 -15.69 -12.84
N LYS A 33 0.86 -16.83 -12.75
CA LYS A 33 1.14 -17.69 -13.91
C LYS A 33 -0.13 -18.19 -14.60
N SER A 34 -1.12 -18.62 -13.84
CA SER A 34 -2.39 -19.14 -14.39
C SER A 34 -3.27 -18.04 -15.00
N ASN A 35 -3.11 -16.77 -14.59
CA ASN A 35 -3.90 -15.66 -15.06
C ASN A 35 -3.15 -14.69 -15.99
N LEU A 36 -1.94 -15.02 -16.42
CA LEU A 36 -1.08 -14.11 -17.20
C LEU A 36 -1.76 -13.60 -18.48
N SER A 37 -2.54 -14.43 -19.17
CA SER A 37 -3.29 -14.04 -20.37
C SER A 37 -4.35 -12.96 -20.08
N ASN A 38 -5.01 -13.03 -18.94
CA ASN A 38 -5.99 -12.03 -18.51
C ASN A 38 -5.27 -10.74 -18.05
N LEU A 39 -4.15 -10.88 -17.33
CA LEU A 39 -3.33 -9.76 -16.85
C LEU A 39 -2.75 -8.93 -17.99
N LYS A 40 -2.48 -9.53 -19.16
CA LYS A 40 -2.05 -8.79 -20.36
C LYS A 40 -3.08 -7.76 -20.85
N ASN A 41 -4.35 -7.90 -20.51
CA ASN A 41 -5.43 -7.04 -20.98
C ASN A 41 -5.78 -5.89 -20.03
N ILE A 42 -5.19 -5.82 -18.83
CA ILE A 42 -5.50 -4.76 -17.87
C ILE A 42 -4.74 -3.46 -18.18
N ASP A 43 -5.33 -2.32 -17.81
CA ASP A 43 -4.75 -0.98 -18.00
C ASP A 43 -4.05 -0.46 -16.74
N GLY A 44 -4.25 -1.12 -15.62
CA GLY A 44 -3.60 -0.75 -14.37
C GLY A 44 -3.89 -1.71 -13.23
N ILE A 45 -3.11 -1.58 -12.17
CA ILE A 45 -3.22 -2.38 -10.97
C ILE A 45 -3.15 -1.50 -9.72
N LEU A 46 -4.04 -1.79 -8.75
CA LEU A 46 -4.08 -1.12 -7.45
C LEU A 46 -3.83 -2.16 -6.36
N PHE A 47 -3.01 -1.80 -5.37
CA PHE A 47 -2.65 -2.67 -4.25
C PHE A 47 -3.15 -2.13 -2.90
N PRO A 48 -4.46 -2.10 -2.62
CA PRO A 48 -4.99 -1.70 -1.31
C PRO A 48 -4.82 -2.82 -0.28
N ILE A 49 -3.64 -3.43 -0.24
CA ILE A 49 -3.31 -4.58 0.59
C ILE A 49 -2.65 -4.10 1.89
N GLY A 50 -3.06 -4.68 3.01
CA GLY A 50 -2.43 -4.44 4.29
C GLY A 50 -2.88 -5.45 5.33
N MET A 51 -1.90 -6.13 5.94
CA MET A 51 -2.06 -7.01 7.09
C MET A 51 -1.42 -6.34 8.30
N ILE A 52 -2.02 -6.47 9.46
CA ILE A 52 -1.51 -6.00 10.74
C ILE A 52 -1.91 -7.00 11.82
N PHE A 53 -1.01 -7.25 12.77
CA PHE A 53 -1.31 -7.99 14.00
C PHE A 53 -1.32 -7.01 15.17
N GLU A 54 -2.16 -7.26 16.18
CA GLU A 54 -2.32 -6.35 17.34
C GLU A 54 -1.11 -6.34 18.25
N ASP A 55 -0.41 -7.47 18.33
CA ASP A 55 0.76 -7.74 19.15
C ASP A 55 2.09 -7.66 18.37
N ASP A 56 2.08 -7.08 17.15
CA ASP A 56 3.29 -6.88 16.37
C ASP A 56 4.30 -5.99 17.10
N THR A 57 5.38 -6.60 17.58
CA THR A 57 6.49 -5.96 18.30
C THR A 57 7.83 -6.35 17.69
N VAL A 58 8.94 -5.93 18.29
CA VAL A 58 10.29 -6.37 17.88
C VAL A 58 10.62 -7.82 18.30
N GLN A 59 9.77 -8.44 19.12
CA GLN A 59 9.91 -9.80 19.61
C GLN A 59 8.93 -10.78 18.96
N ASN A 60 8.54 -10.51 17.74
CA ASN A 60 7.62 -11.36 16.98
C ASN A 60 8.22 -12.74 16.73
N ASP A 61 7.32 -13.71 16.65
CA ASP A 61 7.64 -14.99 16.04
C ASP A 61 8.04 -14.80 14.56
N ILE A 62 8.95 -15.64 14.06
CA ILE A 62 9.42 -15.54 12.67
C ILE A 62 8.28 -15.73 11.67
N SER A 63 7.27 -16.53 11.99
CA SER A 63 6.08 -16.72 11.16
C SER A 63 5.29 -15.42 11.00
N VAL A 64 5.05 -14.69 12.09
CA VAL A 64 4.36 -13.38 12.08
C VAL A 64 5.14 -12.36 11.26
N THR A 65 6.46 -12.33 11.41
CA THR A 65 7.34 -11.46 10.63
C THR A 65 7.25 -11.78 9.14
N ASN A 66 7.33 -13.06 8.78
CA ASN A 66 7.25 -13.52 7.39
C ASN A 66 5.88 -13.16 6.76
N ASP A 67 4.79 -13.43 7.45
CA ASP A 67 3.44 -13.14 6.96
C ASP A 67 3.25 -11.64 6.70
N LEU A 68 3.70 -10.79 7.63
CA LEU A 68 3.61 -9.33 7.47
C LEU A 68 4.46 -8.81 6.31
N ILE A 69 5.69 -9.28 6.16
CA ILE A 69 6.57 -8.88 5.05
C ILE A 69 6.00 -9.42 3.72
N GLN A 70 5.55 -10.66 3.71
CA GLN A 70 4.99 -11.29 2.52
C GLN A 70 3.74 -10.54 2.05
N ALA A 71 2.75 -10.34 2.91
CA ALA A 71 1.48 -9.73 2.54
C ALA A 71 1.61 -8.23 2.23
N ASN A 72 2.42 -7.48 2.99
CA ASN A 72 2.48 -6.02 2.87
C ASN A 72 3.47 -5.52 1.82
N TYR A 73 4.48 -6.32 1.46
CA TYR A 73 5.54 -5.90 0.56
C TYR A 73 5.81 -6.92 -0.55
N ALA A 74 6.20 -8.16 -0.23
CA ALA A 74 6.73 -9.08 -1.22
C ALA A 74 5.72 -9.43 -2.32
N VAL A 75 4.44 -9.62 -1.95
CA VAL A 75 3.37 -9.90 -2.92
C VAL A 75 3.19 -8.73 -3.89
N VAL A 76 3.25 -7.49 -3.41
CA VAL A 76 3.12 -6.31 -4.27
C VAL A 76 4.32 -6.19 -5.21
N ALA A 77 5.53 -6.36 -4.68
CA ALA A 77 6.75 -6.33 -5.49
C ALA A 77 6.74 -7.41 -6.57
N HIS A 78 6.27 -8.62 -6.24
CA HIS A 78 6.16 -9.72 -7.20
C HIS A 78 5.13 -9.43 -8.30
N PHE A 79 3.92 -8.99 -7.95
CA PHE A 79 2.93 -8.58 -8.97
C PHE A 79 3.47 -7.46 -9.86
N VAL A 80 4.14 -6.46 -9.29
CA VAL A 80 4.71 -5.36 -10.07
C VAL A 80 5.79 -5.88 -11.02
N SER A 81 6.65 -6.82 -10.59
CA SER A 81 7.71 -7.37 -11.45
C SER A 81 7.17 -8.08 -12.69
N GLU A 82 6.05 -8.78 -12.56
CA GLU A 82 5.39 -9.44 -13.69
C GLU A 82 4.63 -8.44 -14.59
N MET A 83 3.99 -7.46 -13.97
CA MET A 83 3.16 -6.50 -14.71
C MET A 83 3.97 -5.42 -15.41
N ILE A 84 5.15 -5.08 -14.91
CA ILE A 84 5.94 -3.97 -15.47
C ILE A 84 6.38 -4.24 -16.90
N GLU A 85 6.74 -5.47 -17.24
CA GLU A 85 7.12 -5.83 -18.60
C GLU A 85 5.91 -5.76 -19.55
N ILE A 86 4.74 -6.21 -19.12
CA ILE A 86 3.49 -6.09 -19.88
C ILE A 86 3.16 -4.61 -20.15
N PHE A 87 3.31 -3.75 -19.15
CA PHE A 87 3.07 -2.32 -19.31
C PHE A 87 4.12 -1.61 -20.18
N LYS A 88 5.37 -2.07 -20.16
CA LYS A 88 6.42 -1.59 -21.06
C LYS A 88 6.13 -1.95 -22.52
N GLU A 89 5.74 -3.21 -22.79
CA GLU A 89 5.35 -3.65 -24.14
C GLU A 89 4.16 -2.85 -24.69
N LYS A 90 3.17 -2.55 -23.84
CA LYS A 90 2.01 -1.71 -24.18
C LYS A 90 2.37 -0.22 -24.26
N ASN A 91 3.55 0.19 -23.78
CA ASN A 91 3.93 1.57 -23.53
C ASN A 91 2.85 2.37 -22.78
N ASN A 92 2.08 1.71 -21.93
CA ASN A 92 1.03 2.30 -21.09
C ASN A 92 0.71 1.37 -19.92
N GLY A 93 0.41 1.97 -18.77
CA GLY A 93 -0.02 1.23 -17.58
C GLY A 93 -0.10 2.16 -16.37
N THR A 94 -0.87 1.75 -15.37
CA THR A 94 -0.99 2.50 -14.11
C THR A 94 -0.75 1.57 -12.93
N ILE A 95 0.19 1.92 -12.05
CA ILE A 95 0.52 1.14 -10.86
C ILE A 95 0.29 2.03 -9.63
N ILE A 96 -0.59 1.60 -8.73
CA ILE A 96 -0.98 2.38 -7.56
C ILE A 96 -0.75 1.56 -6.29
N GLY A 97 0.11 2.08 -5.40
CA GLY A 97 0.38 1.50 -4.08
C GLY A 97 -0.18 2.34 -2.94
N PHE A 98 -0.41 1.65 -1.81
CA PHE A 98 -0.91 2.28 -0.59
C PHE A 98 0.03 1.95 0.58
N GLY A 99 0.75 2.98 1.03
CA GLY A 99 1.65 2.94 2.17
C GLY A 99 0.96 3.39 3.46
N SER A 100 1.79 3.65 4.47
CA SER A 100 1.32 4.13 5.78
C SER A 100 2.29 5.16 6.34
N VAL A 101 1.77 6.12 7.10
CA VAL A 101 2.58 7.06 7.89
C VAL A 101 3.44 6.36 8.96
N SER A 102 3.06 5.15 9.38
CA SER A 102 3.88 4.33 10.27
C SER A 102 5.24 3.95 9.69
N ALA A 103 5.42 4.05 8.36
CA ALA A 103 6.71 3.86 7.70
C ALA A 103 7.78 4.88 8.13
N TYR A 104 7.40 6.03 8.68
CA TYR A 104 8.33 7.13 8.97
C TYR A 104 8.82 7.20 10.41
N LEU A 105 8.21 6.43 11.32
CA LEU A 105 8.63 6.37 12.71
C LEU A 105 8.55 4.93 13.23
N GLY A 106 9.69 4.40 13.65
CA GLY A 106 9.73 3.14 14.41
C GLY A 106 9.06 3.31 15.77
N ARG A 107 8.28 2.30 16.17
CA ARG A 107 7.55 2.26 17.43
C ARG A 107 7.73 0.90 18.09
N ASP A 108 7.42 0.83 19.36
CA ASP A 108 7.41 -0.43 20.12
C ASP A 108 6.28 -1.38 19.71
N ILE A 109 5.24 -0.84 19.09
CA ILE A 109 4.12 -1.59 18.49
C ILE A 109 4.13 -1.42 16.96
N ASN A 110 3.62 -2.41 16.26
CA ASN A 110 3.58 -2.45 14.78
C ASN A 110 4.98 -2.34 14.14
N ALA A 111 5.99 -2.97 14.74
CA ALA A 111 7.38 -2.86 14.30
C ALA A 111 7.59 -3.44 12.91
N THR A 112 7.16 -4.67 12.68
CA THR A 112 7.30 -5.35 11.39
C THR A 112 6.37 -4.75 10.34
N TYR A 113 5.14 -4.38 10.74
CA TYR A 113 4.23 -3.65 9.84
C TYR A 113 4.85 -2.35 9.34
N ALA A 114 5.42 -1.54 10.24
CA ALA A 114 6.07 -0.29 9.87
C ALA A 114 7.26 -0.53 8.92
N ALA A 115 8.09 -1.53 9.20
CA ALA A 115 9.21 -1.93 8.34
C ALA A 115 8.73 -2.37 6.95
N SER A 116 7.68 -3.19 6.86
CA SER A 116 7.10 -3.64 5.59
C SER A 116 6.54 -2.48 4.75
N LYS A 117 5.88 -1.50 5.40
CA LYS A 117 5.36 -0.31 4.71
C LYS A 117 6.47 0.68 4.31
N ARG A 118 7.60 0.70 5.04
CA ARG A 118 8.78 1.46 4.62
C ARG A 118 9.48 0.83 3.42
N ALA A 119 9.59 -0.50 3.38
CA ALA A 119 10.09 -1.23 2.23
C ALA A 119 9.23 -0.95 0.98
N LEU A 120 7.91 -0.98 1.13
CA LEU A 120 6.97 -0.68 0.05
C LEU A 120 7.12 0.77 -0.46
N ASP A 121 7.28 1.75 0.44
CA ASP A 121 7.49 3.15 0.08
C ASP A 121 8.76 3.33 -0.78
N SER A 122 9.89 2.80 -0.31
CA SER A 122 11.16 2.81 -1.04
C SER A 122 11.07 2.09 -2.40
N PHE A 123 10.35 0.98 -2.47
CA PHE A 123 10.12 0.25 -3.70
C PHE A 123 9.34 1.08 -4.74
N PHE A 124 8.28 1.78 -4.32
CA PHE A 124 7.50 2.64 -5.21
C PHE A 124 8.27 3.89 -5.66
N GLU A 125 9.17 4.43 -4.83
CA GLU A 125 10.11 5.47 -5.26
C GLU A 125 11.03 4.96 -6.37
N SER A 126 11.66 3.80 -6.19
CA SER A 126 12.52 3.18 -7.18
C SER A 126 11.76 2.87 -8.48
N LEU A 127 10.52 2.36 -8.35
CA LEU A 127 9.65 2.09 -9.50
C LEU A 127 9.33 3.37 -10.28
N ALA A 128 9.08 4.48 -9.60
CA ALA A 128 8.84 5.77 -10.24
C ALA A 128 10.09 6.28 -10.99
N PHE A 129 11.27 6.18 -10.37
CA PHE A 129 12.53 6.58 -11.00
C PHE A 129 12.86 5.73 -12.22
N THR A 130 12.69 4.42 -12.14
CA THR A 130 12.93 3.50 -13.27
C THR A 130 12.03 3.84 -14.47
N ASN A 131 10.82 4.32 -14.23
CA ASN A 131 9.82 4.56 -15.27
C ASN A 131 9.69 6.03 -15.69
N ILE A 132 10.65 6.90 -15.32
CA ILE A 132 10.56 8.34 -15.59
C ILE A 132 10.45 8.68 -17.09
N LYS A 133 11.06 7.86 -17.96
CA LYS A 133 11.05 8.04 -19.41
C LYS A 133 9.98 7.21 -20.15
N THR A 134 9.17 6.43 -19.43
CA THR A 134 8.09 5.62 -20.03
C THR A 134 6.73 6.32 -19.88
N ASN A 135 5.68 5.78 -20.48
CA ASN A 135 4.30 6.24 -20.26
C ASN A 135 3.61 5.51 -19.09
N ILE A 136 4.35 4.71 -18.31
CA ILE A 136 3.81 4.05 -17.14
C ILE A 136 3.62 5.05 -16.00
N LYS A 137 2.44 5.04 -15.41
CA LYS A 137 2.04 5.93 -14.30
C LYS A 137 2.26 5.22 -12.99
N VAL A 138 3.04 5.81 -12.11
CA VAL A 138 3.34 5.26 -10.78
C VAL A 138 2.83 6.21 -9.72
N GLN A 139 1.92 5.74 -8.86
CA GLN A 139 1.33 6.55 -7.81
C GLN A 139 1.43 5.83 -6.46
N PHE A 140 1.72 6.58 -5.43
CA PHE A 140 1.82 6.06 -4.07
C PHE A 140 1.06 6.95 -3.10
N TYR A 141 0.14 6.35 -2.33
CA TYR A 141 -0.68 7.06 -1.36
C TYR A 141 -0.25 6.66 0.05
N VAL A 142 0.36 7.59 0.77
CA VAL A 142 0.77 7.41 2.16
C VAL A 142 -0.42 7.69 3.05
N LEU A 143 -0.94 6.66 3.69
CA LEU A 143 -2.18 6.71 4.45
C LEU A 143 -1.92 6.93 5.94
N GLY A 144 -2.60 7.91 6.52
CA GLY A 144 -2.80 8.00 7.95
C GLY A 144 -3.99 7.15 8.40
N TYR A 145 -4.65 7.58 9.48
CA TYR A 145 -5.84 6.88 9.97
C TYR A 145 -7.02 7.05 9.00
N LEU A 146 -7.62 5.92 8.62
CA LEU A 146 -8.81 5.87 7.76
C LEU A 146 -9.99 5.24 8.51
N GLU A 147 -11.19 5.58 8.08
CA GLU A 147 -12.43 4.89 8.46
C GLU A 147 -12.44 3.49 7.83
N SER A 148 -11.95 2.49 8.56
CA SER A 148 -11.82 1.10 8.11
C SER A 148 -11.91 0.14 9.30
N ASN A 149 -12.06 -1.16 9.03
CA ASN A 149 -12.06 -2.20 10.07
C ASN A 149 -10.78 -2.17 10.91
N MET A 150 -9.63 -1.85 10.32
CA MET A 150 -8.34 -1.76 11.00
C MET A 150 -8.29 -0.66 12.08
N THR A 151 -9.13 0.36 11.97
CA THR A 151 -9.20 1.50 12.92
C THR A 151 -10.52 1.56 13.68
N PHE A 152 -11.40 0.56 13.50
CA PHE A 152 -12.68 0.49 14.21
C PHE A 152 -12.45 0.33 15.72
N GLY A 153 -13.20 1.06 16.52
CA GLY A 153 -13.09 1.01 18.00
C GLY A 153 -11.84 1.62 18.61
N ARG A 154 -10.81 1.99 17.82
CA ARG A 154 -9.55 2.53 18.35
C ARG A 154 -9.69 4.04 18.66
N LYS A 155 -9.21 4.45 19.85
CA LYS A 155 -9.01 5.87 20.19
C LYS A 155 -7.74 6.34 19.48
N LEU A 156 -7.86 7.35 18.64
CA LEU A 156 -6.77 7.88 17.83
C LEU A 156 -6.55 9.36 18.13
N ILE A 157 -5.30 9.81 18.12
CA ILE A 157 -4.92 11.20 18.42
C ILE A 157 -5.40 12.15 17.32
N LEU A 158 -5.38 11.71 16.06
CA LEU A 158 -5.77 12.52 14.91
C LEU A 158 -7.04 11.98 14.26
N PRO A 159 -7.81 12.83 13.58
CA PRO A 159 -9.04 12.42 12.91
C PRO A 159 -8.79 11.36 11.81
N LYS A 160 -9.78 10.49 11.61
CA LYS A 160 -9.77 9.53 10.50
C LYS A 160 -10.14 10.21 9.19
N GLY A 161 -9.47 9.81 8.12
CA GLY A 161 -9.85 10.18 6.77
C GLY A 161 -10.93 9.26 6.20
N SER A 162 -11.81 9.81 5.37
CA SER A 162 -12.85 9.03 4.72
C SER A 162 -12.28 8.24 3.53
N THR A 163 -12.53 6.94 3.50
CA THR A 163 -12.15 6.07 2.37
C THR A 163 -12.80 6.52 1.05
N LYS A 164 -14.03 7.04 1.10
CA LYS A 164 -14.72 7.59 -0.07
C LYS A 164 -14.01 8.84 -0.62
N LYS A 165 -13.49 9.71 0.26
CA LYS A 165 -12.69 10.88 -0.17
C LYS A 165 -11.36 10.43 -0.79
N LEU A 166 -10.69 9.44 -0.21
CA LEU A 166 -9.47 8.85 -0.77
C LEU A 166 -9.72 8.31 -2.17
N ALA A 167 -10.75 7.50 -2.37
CA ALA A 167 -11.10 6.94 -3.67
C ALA A 167 -11.32 8.03 -4.74
N LYS A 168 -11.99 9.14 -4.39
CA LYS A 168 -12.15 10.28 -5.30
C LYS A 168 -10.81 10.94 -5.67
N ILE A 169 -9.88 11.05 -4.72
CA ILE A 169 -8.54 11.60 -4.97
C ILE A 169 -7.73 10.67 -5.88
N VAL A 170 -7.76 9.36 -5.63
CA VAL A 170 -7.12 8.36 -6.49
C VAL A 170 -7.67 8.44 -7.91
N TYR A 171 -8.98 8.45 -8.07
CA TYR A 171 -9.63 8.58 -9.37
C TYR A 171 -9.25 9.88 -10.11
N LYS A 172 -9.28 11.03 -9.41
CA LYS A 172 -8.86 12.33 -9.98
C LYS A 172 -7.41 12.33 -10.47
N ASN A 173 -6.56 11.54 -9.82
CA ASN A 173 -5.14 11.47 -10.15
C ASN A 173 -4.80 10.35 -11.14
N ILE A 174 -5.73 9.47 -11.52
CA ILE A 174 -5.45 8.22 -12.23
C ILE A 174 -4.59 8.41 -13.50
N ASN A 175 -4.74 9.56 -14.16
CA ASN A 175 -3.98 9.91 -15.36
C ASN A 175 -2.68 10.69 -15.07
N LYS A 176 -2.36 10.97 -13.79
CA LYS A 176 -1.12 11.67 -13.43
C LYS A 176 0.05 10.69 -13.41
N LYS A 177 1.17 11.08 -14.01
CA LYS A 177 2.32 10.20 -14.22
C LYS A 177 2.97 9.77 -12.91
N TYR A 178 3.30 10.73 -12.03
CA TYR A 178 3.87 10.46 -10.72
C TYR A 178 3.08 11.18 -9.66
N LYS A 179 2.74 10.46 -8.60
CA LYS A 179 2.13 11.04 -7.42
C LYS A 179 2.56 10.30 -6.16
N LYS A 180 3.14 11.03 -5.20
CA LYS A 180 3.21 10.63 -3.80
C LYS A 180 2.28 11.55 -3.02
N VAL A 181 1.20 11.02 -2.46
CA VAL A 181 0.12 11.79 -1.83
C VAL A 181 -0.08 11.30 -0.41
N TYR A 182 -0.03 12.21 0.55
CA TYR A 182 -0.39 11.93 1.95
C TYR A 182 -1.89 12.13 2.15
N PHE A 183 -2.54 11.15 2.73
CA PHE A 183 -3.97 11.26 3.02
C PHE A 183 -4.33 10.71 4.41
N PRO A 184 -5.04 11.47 5.24
CA PRO A 184 -5.38 12.89 5.08
C PRO A 184 -4.15 13.82 4.96
N TYR A 185 -4.31 14.98 4.33
CA TYR A 185 -3.20 15.85 3.91
C TYR A 185 -2.33 16.37 5.07
N TRP A 186 -2.85 16.49 6.27
CA TRP A 186 -2.07 16.93 7.45
C TRP A 186 -0.99 15.95 7.87
N TRP A 187 -1.00 14.73 7.37
CA TRP A 187 0.09 13.80 7.60
C TRP A 187 1.35 14.13 6.82
N ALA A 188 1.26 14.94 5.76
CA ALA A 188 2.44 15.35 5.00
C ALA A 188 3.45 16.11 5.86
N PRO A 189 3.11 17.26 6.49
CA PRO A 189 4.07 17.97 7.33
C PRO A 189 4.56 17.13 8.50
N ILE A 190 3.72 16.33 9.14
CA ILE A 190 4.13 15.42 10.23
C ILE A 190 5.19 14.44 9.74
N SER A 191 4.95 13.79 8.61
CA SER A 191 5.89 12.81 8.04
C SER A 191 7.23 13.46 7.65
N TYR A 192 7.20 14.66 7.05
CA TYR A 192 8.42 15.37 6.71
C TYR A 192 9.21 15.79 7.95
N ILE A 193 8.58 16.26 9.01
CA ILE A 193 9.23 16.57 10.28
C ILE A 193 9.91 15.33 10.84
N LEU A 194 9.21 14.18 10.88
CA LEU A 194 9.76 12.93 11.38
C LEU A 194 10.98 12.43 10.57
N LEU A 195 11.02 12.69 9.27
CA LEU A 195 12.14 12.32 8.41
C LEU A 195 13.39 13.21 8.62
N ILE A 196 13.20 14.48 9.01
CA ILE A 196 14.28 15.45 9.15
C ILE A 196 14.84 15.46 10.58
N LEU A 197 14.01 15.16 11.58
CA LEU A 197 14.42 15.19 12.98
C LEU A 197 15.55 14.17 13.26
N PRO A 198 16.64 14.60 13.86
CA PRO A 198 17.67 13.68 14.34
C PRO A 198 17.11 12.68 15.34
N PHE A 199 17.56 11.43 15.25
CA PHE A 199 17.01 10.32 16.03
C PHE A 199 17.04 10.56 17.55
N PHE A 200 18.08 11.23 18.08
CA PHE A 200 18.15 11.55 19.51
C PHE A 200 17.04 12.49 19.97
N ILE A 201 16.57 13.40 19.10
CA ILE A 201 15.42 14.27 19.41
C ILE A 201 14.14 13.45 19.47
N ILE A 202 13.95 12.55 18.51
CA ILE A 202 12.77 11.66 18.48
C ILE A 202 12.70 10.81 19.74
N ILE A 203 13.84 10.20 20.17
CA ILE A 203 13.90 9.39 21.39
C ILE A 203 13.52 10.21 22.64
N ASN A 204 14.02 11.43 22.76
CA ASN A 204 13.70 12.30 23.90
C ASN A 204 12.21 12.71 23.91
N LEU A 205 11.62 13.01 22.75
CA LEU A 205 10.19 13.29 22.63
C LEU A 205 9.34 12.09 23.05
N ILE A 206 9.70 10.89 22.63
CA ILE A 206 8.98 9.65 23.01
C ILE A 206 9.07 9.41 24.52
N LYS A 207 10.24 9.62 25.14
CA LYS A 207 10.41 9.50 26.60
C LYS A 207 9.54 10.49 27.38
N PHE A 208 9.31 11.67 26.83
CA PHE A 208 8.46 12.69 27.47
C PHE A 208 6.97 12.39 27.35
N ILE A 209 6.56 11.66 26.31
CA ILE A 209 5.14 11.34 26.03
C ILE A 209 4.72 10.04 26.74
N LYS A 210 5.65 9.14 27.05
CA LYS A 210 5.42 7.92 27.85
C LYS A 210 5.47 8.20 29.35
#